data_e30d3f6ad7f0df1de19b374da419b6ba
#
_entry.id   e30d3f6ad7f0df1de19b374da419b6ba
#
_cell.length_a   1.000
_cell.length_b   1.000
_cell.length_c   1.000
_cell.angle_alpha   90.00
_cell.angle_beta   90.00
_cell.angle_gamma   90.00
#
_symmetry.space_group_name_H-M   'P 1'
#
loop_
_entity.id
_entity.type
_entity.pdbx_description
1 polymer ?
#
loop_
_entity_poly.entity_id
_entity_poly.type
_entity_poly.pdbx_seq_one_letter_code
_entity_poly.pdbx_strand_id
1 'polypeptide(L)'
;MDSLTHTIQTLMPKLIEWRRDFHHYAESGWVEFRTAAKVEETLDKLGFELAMGRDVIDADSRMGLPDDATLATEFARARQQGAPQKWVTAFEGGFTGIVATLNTGRPGPTIAFRVDMDALDLSEALHDGHRPHRDGFASCNPGMMHACGHDGHTT
;
A
#
# COMPACT_ATOMS: atom_id res chain seq x y z
N MET A 1 7.28 -30.84 8.05
CA MET A 1 6.65 -29.65 7.48
C MET A 1 7.59 -29.05 6.43
N ASP A 2 7.10 -28.71 5.28
CA ASP A 2 7.86 -28.07 4.23
C ASP A 2 8.44 -26.73 4.73
N SER A 3 9.69 -26.42 4.34
CA SER A 3 10.39 -25.18 4.74
C SER A 3 9.58 -23.92 4.48
N LEU A 4 8.86 -23.87 3.35
CA LEU A 4 7.99 -22.76 2.97
C LEU A 4 6.80 -22.59 3.94
N THR A 5 6.14 -23.69 4.28
CA THR A 5 5.00 -23.68 5.24
C THR A 5 5.43 -23.12 6.59
N HIS A 6 6.61 -23.54 7.08
CA HIS A 6 7.16 -23.02 8.34
C HIS A 6 7.45 -21.51 8.26
N THR A 7 8.07 -21.05 7.17
CA THR A 7 8.33 -19.62 6.94
C THR A 7 7.04 -18.80 6.94
N ILE A 8 6.01 -19.25 6.21
CA ILE A 8 4.70 -18.57 6.18
C ILE A 8 4.10 -18.50 7.59
N GLN A 9 4.09 -19.59 8.35
CA GLN A 9 3.55 -19.60 9.71
C GLN A 9 4.29 -18.63 10.64
N THR A 10 5.60 -18.50 10.48
CA THR A 10 6.42 -17.57 11.27
C THR A 10 6.10 -16.10 10.92
N LEU A 11 5.84 -15.81 9.64
CA LEU A 11 5.52 -14.46 9.17
C LEU A 11 4.06 -14.04 9.45
N MET A 12 3.16 -15.00 9.63
CA MET A 12 1.71 -14.74 9.74
C MET A 12 1.32 -13.63 10.72
N PRO A 13 1.89 -13.53 11.95
CA PRO A 13 1.55 -12.42 12.86
C PRO A 13 1.89 -11.06 12.26
N LYS A 14 3.03 -10.95 11.56
CA LYS A 14 3.48 -9.72 10.92
C LYS A 14 2.62 -9.35 9.71
N LEU A 15 2.25 -10.34 8.90
CA LEU A 15 1.35 -10.14 7.77
C LEU A 15 -0.03 -9.62 8.25
N ILE A 16 -0.57 -10.17 9.33
CA ILE A 16 -1.83 -9.70 9.93
C ILE A 16 -1.69 -8.25 10.43
N GLU A 17 -0.58 -7.91 11.07
CA GLU A 17 -0.30 -6.54 11.53
C GLU A 17 -0.27 -5.57 10.33
N TRP A 18 0.48 -5.87 9.29
CA TRP A 18 0.58 -5.03 8.09
C TRP A 18 -0.77 -4.88 7.40
N ARG A 19 -1.50 -5.99 7.18
CA ARG A 19 -2.84 -5.93 6.59
C ARG A 19 -3.78 -5.03 7.38
N ARG A 20 -3.80 -5.13 8.72
CA ARG A 20 -4.65 -4.29 9.58
C ARG A 20 -4.22 -2.83 9.57
N ASP A 21 -2.93 -2.56 9.45
CA ASP A 21 -2.42 -1.19 9.30
C ASP A 21 -2.85 -0.58 7.96
N PHE A 22 -2.72 -1.29 6.84
CA PHE A 22 -3.21 -0.83 5.55
C PHE A 22 -4.73 -0.64 5.54
N HIS A 23 -5.48 -1.57 6.13
CA HIS A 23 -6.93 -1.46 6.25
C HIS A 23 -7.35 -0.22 7.04
N HIS A 24 -6.68 0.05 8.16
CA HIS A 24 -6.98 1.18 9.04
C HIS A 24 -6.69 2.53 8.37
N TYR A 25 -5.62 2.60 7.62
CA TYR A 25 -5.21 3.81 6.89
C TYR A 25 -5.52 3.69 5.39
N ALA A 26 -6.73 3.23 5.07
CA ALA A 26 -7.16 3.06 3.68
C ALA A 26 -7.01 4.34 2.87
N GLU A 27 -6.45 4.24 1.67
CA GLU A 27 -6.20 5.33 0.73
C GLU A 27 -6.72 4.94 -0.65
N SER A 28 -7.54 5.80 -1.28
CA SER A 28 -8.10 5.55 -2.61
C SER A 28 -7.08 5.72 -3.72
N GLY A 29 -7.45 5.34 -4.94
CA GLY A 29 -6.56 5.40 -6.10
C GLY A 29 -5.98 6.79 -6.35
N TRP A 30 -4.70 6.85 -6.69
CA TRP A 30 -3.84 8.02 -6.85
C TRP A 30 -3.49 8.79 -5.56
N VAL A 31 -4.03 8.40 -4.41
CA VAL A 31 -3.69 9.03 -3.12
C VAL A 31 -3.12 8.04 -2.10
N GLU A 32 -2.64 6.88 -2.55
CA GLU A 32 -2.05 5.81 -1.74
C GLU A 32 -0.64 6.19 -1.22
N PHE A 33 -0.45 7.44 -0.80
CA PHE A 33 0.85 8.01 -0.45
C PHE A 33 1.53 7.32 0.73
N ARG A 34 0.76 7.05 1.81
CA ARG A 34 1.28 6.37 2.98
C ARG A 34 1.54 4.89 2.70
N THR A 35 0.59 4.26 2.02
CA THR A 35 0.67 2.85 1.62
C THR A 35 1.91 2.62 0.76
N ALA A 36 2.07 3.39 -0.33
CA ALA A 36 3.22 3.30 -1.21
C ALA A 36 4.55 3.52 -0.46
N ALA A 37 4.62 4.55 0.40
CA ALA A 37 5.82 4.82 1.17
C ALA A 37 6.19 3.68 2.15
N LYS A 38 5.21 3.01 2.75
CA LYS A 38 5.44 1.84 3.61
C LYS A 38 5.87 0.60 2.85
N VAL A 39 5.27 0.38 1.68
CA VAL A 39 5.69 -0.70 0.77
C VAL A 39 7.14 -0.49 0.34
N GLU A 40 7.47 0.72 -0.12
CA GLU A 40 8.83 1.09 -0.53
C GLU A 40 9.85 0.87 0.59
N GLU A 41 9.55 1.36 1.80
CA GLU A 41 10.42 1.17 2.96
C GLU A 41 10.67 -0.32 3.26
N THR A 42 9.66 -1.15 3.07
CA THR A 42 9.75 -2.59 3.32
C THR A 42 10.59 -3.28 2.25
N LEU A 43 10.36 -2.95 0.98
CA LEU A 43 11.11 -3.51 -0.14
C LEU A 43 12.59 -3.09 -0.13
N ASP A 44 12.90 -1.83 0.27
CA ASP A 44 14.27 -1.36 0.49
C ASP A 44 14.99 -2.21 1.56
N LYS A 45 14.33 -2.44 2.70
CA LYS A 45 14.87 -3.29 3.78
C LYS A 45 15.09 -4.75 3.35
N LEU A 46 14.32 -5.23 2.38
CA LEU A 46 14.45 -6.58 1.82
C LEU A 46 15.51 -6.66 0.71
N GLY A 47 16.12 -5.53 0.32
CA GLY A 47 17.21 -5.47 -0.66
C GLY A 47 16.77 -5.50 -2.12
N PHE A 48 15.54 -5.06 -2.41
CA PHE A 48 15.10 -4.86 -3.79
C PHE A 48 15.73 -3.61 -4.41
N GLU A 49 16.01 -3.65 -5.71
CA GLU A 49 16.25 -2.46 -6.52
C GLU A 49 14.89 -1.82 -6.84
N LEU A 50 14.79 -0.51 -6.60
CA LEU A 50 13.50 0.20 -6.59
C LEU A 50 13.48 1.30 -7.64
N ALA A 51 12.40 1.34 -8.44
CA ALA A 51 12.01 2.48 -9.25
C ALA A 51 10.59 2.88 -8.84
N MET A 52 10.32 4.18 -8.70
CA MET A 52 9.08 4.67 -8.11
C MET A 52 8.62 6.00 -8.69
N GLY A 53 7.37 6.32 -8.44
CA GLY A 53 6.84 7.64 -8.74
C GLY A 53 6.87 7.95 -10.24
N ARG A 54 7.47 9.05 -10.60
CA ARG A 54 7.56 9.54 -11.99
C ARG A 54 8.44 8.68 -12.89
N ASP A 55 9.29 7.84 -12.33
CA ASP A 55 10.15 6.94 -13.11
C ASP A 55 9.37 5.73 -13.66
N VAL A 56 8.20 5.43 -13.07
CA VAL A 56 7.39 4.26 -13.42
C VAL A 56 5.96 4.59 -13.88
N ILE A 57 5.51 5.84 -13.69
CA ILE A 57 4.18 6.30 -14.10
C ILE A 57 4.31 7.41 -15.13
N ASP A 58 3.77 7.19 -16.31
CA ASP A 58 3.59 8.22 -17.32
C ASP A 58 2.50 9.21 -16.88
N ALA A 59 2.86 10.49 -16.76
CA ALA A 59 1.98 11.55 -16.30
C ALA A 59 0.72 11.70 -17.17
N ASP A 60 0.88 11.56 -18.48
CA ASP A 60 -0.19 11.81 -19.47
C ASP A 60 -1.14 10.59 -19.60
N SER A 61 -0.74 9.44 -19.10
CA SER A 61 -1.53 8.19 -19.17
C SER A 61 -2.43 7.98 -17.94
N ARG A 62 -2.36 8.83 -16.93
CA ARG A 62 -3.17 8.69 -15.71
C ARG A 62 -4.62 9.08 -15.97
N MET A 63 -5.55 8.19 -15.58
CA MET A 63 -6.99 8.40 -15.73
C MET A 63 -7.65 8.55 -14.37
N GLY A 64 -8.59 9.51 -14.24
CA GLY A 64 -9.33 9.72 -12.99
C GLY A 64 -8.50 10.31 -11.86
N LEU A 65 -7.42 11.02 -12.18
CA LEU A 65 -6.59 11.71 -11.19
C LEU A 65 -7.42 12.78 -10.46
N PRO A 66 -7.39 12.83 -9.11
CA PRO A 66 -7.97 13.92 -8.34
C PRO A 66 -7.33 15.27 -8.69
N ASP A 67 -8.02 16.36 -8.37
CA ASP A 67 -7.46 17.71 -8.54
C ASP A 67 -6.27 17.97 -7.59
N ASP A 68 -5.47 18.98 -7.92
CA ASP A 68 -4.25 19.31 -7.18
C ASP A 68 -4.52 19.64 -5.70
N ALA A 69 -5.67 20.24 -5.38
CA ALA A 69 -6.04 20.57 -4.00
C ALA A 69 -6.34 19.32 -3.19
N THR A 70 -7.04 18.35 -3.78
CA THR A 70 -7.29 17.03 -3.20
C THR A 70 -5.98 16.27 -3.01
N LEU A 71 -5.13 16.19 -4.05
CA LEU A 71 -3.83 15.53 -3.96
C LEU A 71 -2.96 16.13 -2.83
N ALA A 72 -2.91 17.45 -2.71
CA ALA A 72 -2.14 18.12 -1.65
C ALA A 72 -2.71 17.84 -0.24
N THR A 73 -4.04 17.80 -0.10
CA THR A 73 -4.71 17.49 1.16
C THR A 73 -4.42 16.06 1.61
N GLU A 74 -4.56 15.10 0.70
CA GLU A 74 -4.34 13.68 0.96
C GLU A 74 -2.86 13.39 1.22
N PHE A 75 -1.96 14.06 0.53
CA PHE A 75 -0.52 13.97 0.79
C PHE A 75 -0.16 14.48 2.21
N ALA A 76 -0.75 15.60 2.62
CA ALA A 76 -0.56 16.13 3.97
C ALA A 76 -1.13 15.15 5.03
N ARG A 77 -2.31 14.56 4.78
CA ARG A 77 -2.90 13.52 5.64
C ARG A 77 -1.95 12.32 5.79
N ALA A 78 -1.46 11.79 4.69
CA ALA A 78 -0.54 10.64 4.71
C ALA A 78 0.69 10.90 5.59
N ARG A 79 1.26 12.09 5.50
CA ARG A 79 2.39 12.52 6.35
C ARG A 79 2.01 12.60 7.83
N GLN A 80 0.83 13.14 8.16
CA GLN A 80 0.32 13.22 9.54
C GLN A 80 0.03 11.82 10.10
N GLN A 81 -0.37 10.87 9.27
CA GLN A 81 -0.62 9.48 9.61
C GLN A 81 0.65 8.60 9.64
N GLY A 82 1.83 9.23 9.60
CA GLY A 82 3.10 8.53 9.78
C GLY A 82 3.65 7.86 8.53
N ALA A 83 3.36 8.38 7.34
CA ALA A 83 4.06 7.96 6.13
C ALA A 83 5.58 8.12 6.29
N PRO A 84 6.40 7.11 5.94
CA PRO A 84 7.85 7.20 6.00
C PRO A 84 8.38 8.39 5.20
N GLN A 85 8.97 9.39 5.89
CA GLN A 85 9.36 10.68 5.31
C GLN A 85 10.42 10.55 4.21
N LYS A 86 11.29 9.55 4.29
CA LYS A 86 12.30 9.27 3.26
C LYS A 86 11.66 8.97 1.90
N TRP A 87 10.50 8.33 1.89
CA TRP A 87 9.90 7.74 0.71
C TRP A 87 8.69 8.51 0.17
N VAL A 88 7.86 9.06 1.07
CA VAL A 88 6.56 9.64 0.69
C VAL A 88 6.66 10.77 -0.32
N THR A 89 7.76 11.53 -0.35
CA THR A 89 7.96 12.65 -1.29
C THR A 89 8.07 12.21 -2.75
N ALA A 90 8.51 10.98 -3.02
CA ALA A 90 8.58 10.44 -4.37
C ALA A 90 7.21 10.25 -5.01
N PHE A 91 6.18 10.14 -4.19
CA PHE A 91 4.80 9.86 -4.62
C PHE A 91 3.93 11.11 -4.77
N GLU A 92 4.45 12.29 -4.43
CA GLU A 92 3.72 13.56 -4.50
C GLU A 92 3.10 13.79 -5.88
N GLY A 93 1.84 14.28 -5.90
CA GLY A 93 1.09 14.50 -7.13
C GLY A 93 0.43 13.24 -7.71
N GLY A 94 0.24 12.19 -6.91
CA GLY A 94 -0.45 10.97 -7.32
C GLY A 94 0.41 10.01 -8.15
N PHE A 95 1.73 10.02 -7.97
CA PHE A 95 2.64 9.09 -8.61
C PHE A 95 2.97 7.90 -7.70
N THR A 96 1.96 7.15 -7.29
CA THR A 96 2.05 6.11 -6.25
C THR A 96 2.56 4.75 -6.73
N GLY A 97 3.02 4.64 -7.99
CA GLY A 97 3.56 3.41 -8.55
C GLY A 97 4.95 3.03 -8.04
N ILE A 98 5.17 1.72 -7.90
CA ILE A 98 6.46 1.13 -7.51
C ILE A 98 6.77 -0.04 -8.43
N VAL A 99 8.01 -0.12 -8.87
CA VAL A 99 8.58 -1.32 -9.53
C VAL A 99 9.78 -1.77 -8.71
N ALA A 100 9.70 -2.96 -8.16
CA ALA A 100 10.76 -3.55 -7.33
C ALA A 100 11.34 -4.78 -8.03
N THR A 101 12.67 -4.83 -8.14
CA THR A 101 13.40 -5.92 -8.79
C THR A 101 14.32 -6.60 -7.80
N LEU A 102 14.16 -7.91 -7.64
CA LEU A 102 15.08 -8.74 -6.84
C LEU A 102 15.91 -9.63 -7.76
N ASN A 103 17.20 -9.33 -7.86
CA ASN A 103 18.15 -10.21 -8.52
C ASN A 103 18.65 -11.28 -7.54
N THR A 104 18.19 -12.50 -7.71
CA THR A 104 18.59 -13.62 -6.84
C THR A 104 19.98 -14.17 -7.14
N GLY A 105 20.60 -13.79 -8.26
CA GLY A 105 21.85 -14.36 -8.77
C GLY A 105 21.74 -15.83 -9.21
N ARG A 106 20.53 -16.40 -9.23
CA ARG A 106 20.29 -17.80 -9.63
C ARG A 106 19.78 -17.86 -11.06
N PRO A 107 20.19 -18.85 -11.87
CA PRO A 107 19.62 -19.04 -13.19
C PRO A 107 18.15 -19.46 -13.09
N GLY A 108 17.31 -18.92 -13.97
CA GLY A 108 15.88 -19.24 -14.00
C GLY A 108 15.07 -18.16 -14.73
N PRO A 109 13.77 -18.37 -14.88
CA PRO A 109 12.89 -17.37 -15.46
C PRO A 109 12.70 -16.17 -14.53
N THR A 110 12.46 -14.99 -15.11
CA THR A 110 11.97 -13.84 -14.36
C THR A 110 10.48 -14.04 -14.07
N ILE A 111 10.06 -13.85 -12.83
CA ILE A 111 8.66 -13.90 -12.38
C ILE A 111 8.26 -12.49 -12.01
N ALA A 112 7.13 -12.01 -12.54
CA ALA A 112 6.54 -10.72 -12.17
C ALA A 112 5.25 -10.93 -11.39
N PHE A 113 5.09 -10.16 -10.32
CA PHE A 113 3.85 -10.04 -9.54
C PHE A 113 3.30 -8.63 -9.72
N ARG A 114 2.00 -8.52 -9.97
CA ARG A 114 1.27 -7.26 -9.93
C ARG A 114 0.38 -7.25 -8.71
N VAL A 115 0.44 -6.16 -7.96
CA VAL A 115 -0.27 -5.98 -6.69
C VAL A 115 -0.98 -4.63 -6.72
N ASP A 116 -2.25 -4.60 -6.36
CA ASP A 116 -3.05 -3.39 -6.22
C ASP A 116 -2.96 -2.89 -4.78
N MET A 117 -2.89 -1.56 -4.57
CA MET A 117 -2.72 -0.94 -3.25
C MET A 117 -3.90 -0.06 -2.83
N ASP A 118 -4.76 0.32 -3.77
CA ASP A 118 -5.84 1.29 -3.57
C ASP A 118 -7.00 0.72 -2.75
N ALA A 119 -7.61 1.57 -1.95
CA ALA A 119 -8.92 1.38 -1.35
C ALA A 119 -10.03 1.87 -2.28
N LEU A 120 -11.26 1.54 -1.96
CA LEU A 120 -12.44 2.04 -2.66
C LEU A 120 -12.98 3.30 -1.98
N ASP A 121 -13.58 4.20 -2.78
CA ASP A 121 -14.33 5.37 -2.31
C ASP A 121 -15.68 4.92 -1.71
N LEU A 122 -15.61 4.34 -0.52
CA LEU A 122 -16.71 3.70 0.18
C LEU A 122 -16.58 3.91 1.68
N SER A 123 -17.69 4.32 2.33
CA SER A 123 -17.71 4.42 3.79
C SER A 123 -17.80 3.04 4.43
N GLU A 124 -16.89 2.77 5.34
CA GLU A 124 -16.87 1.52 6.10
C GLU A 124 -17.96 1.49 7.16
N ALA A 125 -18.53 0.31 7.38
CA ALA A 125 -19.55 0.10 8.41
C ALA A 125 -18.93 0.17 9.82
N LEU A 126 -19.54 0.99 10.69
CA LEU A 126 -19.08 1.23 12.05
C LEU A 126 -20.05 0.65 13.08
N HIS A 127 -20.18 -0.68 13.11
CA HIS A 127 -21.02 -1.40 14.09
C HIS A 127 -20.35 -2.72 14.52
N ASP A 128 -20.73 -3.27 15.66
CA ASP A 128 -20.09 -4.44 16.28
C ASP A 128 -20.18 -5.73 15.44
N GLY A 129 -21.13 -5.82 14.52
CA GLY A 129 -21.21 -6.92 13.56
C GLY A 129 -20.12 -6.89 12.49
N HIS A 130 -19.49 -5.72 12.29
CA HIS A 130 -18.39 -5.56 11.35
C HIS A 130 -17.05 -5.76 12.06
N ARG A 131 -16.33 -6.81 11.68
CA ARG A 131 -15.11 -7.22 12.38
C ARG A 131 -14.03 -6.13 12.46
N PRO A 132 -13.70 -5.38 11.38
CA PRO A 132 -12.71 -4.32 11.47
C PRO A 132 -13.05 -3.27 12.54
N HIS A 133 -14.33 -2.87 12.64
CA HIS A 133 -14.79 -1.95 13.66
C HIS A 133 -14.65 -2.55 15.07
N ARG A 134 -15.18 -3.75 15.28
CA ARG A 134 -15.13 -4.44 16.57
C ARG A 134 -13.71 -4.68 17.07
N ASP A 135 -12.81 -5.07 16.15
CA ASP A 135 -11.41 -5.40 16.46
C ASP A 135 -10.48 -4.15 16.40
N GLY A 136 -11.02 -2.94 16.17
CA GLY A 136 -10.33 -1.66 16.27
C GLY A 136 -9.40 -1.31 15.11
N PHE A 137 -9.62 -1.89 13.91
CA PHE A 137 -8.81 -1.58 12.72
C PHE A 137 -9.63 -1.12 11.50
N ALA A 138 -10.91 -0.74 11.69
CA ALA A 138 -11.69 -0.09 10.64
C ALA A 138 -10.99 1.18 10.14
N SER A 139 -11.26 1.57 8.90
CA SER A 139 -10.65 2.75 8.29
C SER A 139 -10.87 4.01 9.12
N CYS A 140 -9.79 4.72 9.39
CA CYS A 140 -9.83 6.05 10.02
C CYS A 140 -9.97 7.18 8.98
N ASN A 141 -9.94 6.86 7.69
CA ASN A 141 -10.08 7.79 6.58
C ASN A 141 -11.54 7.77 6.08
N PRO A 142 -12.34 8.80 6.38
CA PRO A 142 -13.76 8.82 6.00
C PRO A 142 -13.95 8.68 4.49
N GLY A 143 -14.87 7.80 4.08
CA GLY A 143 -15.17 7.58 2.67
C GLY A 143 -14.17 6.70 1.92
N MET A 144 -13.22 6.07 2.62
CA MET A 144 -12.24 5.14 2.04
C MET A 144 -12.23 3.83 2.82
N MET A 145 -12.31 2.70 2.12
CA MET A 145 -12.33 1.36 2.71
C MET A 145 -11.68 0.33 1.80
N HIS A 146 -10.90 -0.58 2.34
CA HIS A 146 -10.42 -1.76 1.63
C HIS A 146 -11.51 -2.84 1.50
N ALA A 147 -12.51 -2.58 0.64
CA ALA A 147 -13.62 -3.51 0.39
C ALA A 147 -13.33 -4.54 -0.72
N CYS A 148 -12.24 -4.35 -1.50
CA CYS A 148 -11.80 -5.28 -2.54
C CYS A 148 -10.69 -6.23 -2.08
N GLY A 149 -10.11 -5.99 -0.90
CA GLY A 149 -9.06 -6.85 -0.32
C GLY A 149 -7.64 -6.48 -0.77
N HIS A 150 -7.42 -5.31 -1.36
CA HIS A 150 -6.09 -4.87 -1.77
C HIS A 150 -5.14 -4.67 -0.58
N ASP A 151 -5.64 -4.43 0.63
CA ASP A 151 -4.89 -4.50 1.88
C ASP A 151 -4.20 -5.86 2.09
N GLY A 152 -4.85 -6.94 1.65
CA GLY A 152 -4.27 -8.29 1.64
C GLY A 152 -3.31 -8.54 0.47
N HIS A 153 -3.54 -7.90 -0.69
CA HIS A 153 -2.61 -7.99 -1.83
C HIS A 153 -1.28 -7.28 -1.53
N THR A 154 -1.36 -6.15 -0.83
CA THR A 154 -0.21 -5.31 -0.47
C THR A 154 0.65 -5.92 0.65
N THR A 155 0.08 -6.84 1.43
CA THR A 155 0.74 -7.55 2.53
C THR A 155 1.56 -8.74 2.05
#